data_83276b9bc89438c264c00a700f4b6d7b
#
_entry.id   83276b9bc89438c264c00a700f4b6d7b
#
_cell.length_a   1.000
_cell.length_b   1.000
_cell.length_c   1.000
_cell.angle_alpha   90.00
_cell.angle_beta   90.00
_cell.angle_gamma   90.00
#
_symmetry.space_group_name_H-M   'P 1'
#
loop_
_entity.id
_entity.type
_entity.pdbx_description
1 polymer ?
#
loop_
_entity_poly.entity_id
_entity_poly.type
_entity_poly.pdbx_seq_one_letter_code
_entity_poly.pdbx_strand_id
1 'polypeptide(L)'
;MSPIQPDLVDVWIFRTRADRPPTAGEPIEILLLRRAKDDAILPGLWQGVSGGLDDGENAGAAALRELAEETGFGPHQIECFYHLDQVNQFLEPGLAGVVTAAVFAVRVAPGAEPVLSGEHDAMRWVSPEEALEVAVWPDYRESIRRILENLLDPERAAWFELKLNGERVRP
;
A
#
# COMPACT_ATOMS: atom_id res chain seq x y z
N MET A 1 22.23 -9.69 -14.37
CA MET A 1 21.74 -8.30 -14.21
C MET A 1 21.34 -8.15 -12.75
N SER A 2 21.92 -7.19 -12.04
CA SER A 2 21.50 -6.92 -10.65
C SER A 2 20.25 -6.06 -10.69
N PRO A 3 19.17 -6.39 -9.92
CA PRO A 3 18.00 -5.53 -9.83
C PRO A 3 18.38 -4.19 -9.17
N ILE A 4 17.67 -3.12 -9.57
CA ILE A 4 17.74 -1.85 -8.86
C ILE A 4 16.91 -2.03 -7.59
N GLN A 5 17.49 -1.74 -6.43
CA GLN A 5 16.75 -1.72 -5.17
C GLN A 5 15.99 -0.40 -5.06
N PRO A 6 14.73 -0.40 -4.68
CA PRO A 6 14.03 0.84 -4.36
C PRO A 6 14.52 1.40 -3.01
N ASP A 7 14.35 2.69 -2.81
CA ASP A 7 14.67 3.36 -1.54
C ASP A 7 13.59 3.13 -0.49
N LEU A 8 12.34 3.06 -0.97
CA LEU A 8 11.12 2.97 -0.15
C LEU A 8 10.18 1.90 -0.68
N VAL A 9 9.18 1.60 0.12
CA VAL A 9 7.97 0.86 -0.27
C VAL A 9 6.74 1.71 0.01
N ASP A 10 5.73 1.62 -0.86
CA ASP A 10 4.38 2.13 -0.62
C ASP A 10 3.41 0.94 -0.56
N VAL A 11 2.53 0.91 0.45
CA VAL A 11 1.54 -0.16 0.60
C VAL A 11 0.13 0.44 0.69
N TRP A 12 -0.70 0.11 -0.29
CA TRP A 12 -2.11 0.49 -0.30
C TRP A 12 -2.95 -0.62 0.33
N ILE A 13 -3.84 -0.26 1.22
CA ILE A 13 -4.66 -1.22 1.96
C ILE A 13 -6.10 -1.05 1.54
N PHE A 14 -6.74 -2.14 1.16
CA PHE A 14 -8.16 -2.13 0.80
C PHE A 14 -8.89 -3.33 1.42
N ARG A 15 -10.20 -3.20 1.53
CA ARG A 15 -11.08 -4.26 1.98
C ARG A 15 -12.37 -4.30 1.18
N THR A 16 -12.99 -5.46 1.14
CA THR A 16 -14.37 -5.63 0.66
C THR A 16 -15.31 -5.61 1.86
N ARG A 17 -16.60 -5.37 1.62
CA ARG A 17 -17.62 -5.48 2.68
C ARG A 17 -18.08 -6.90 2.92
N ALA A 18 -17.79 -7.82 2.00
CA ALA A 18 -18.14 -9.22 2.09
C ALA A 18 -16.90 -10.08 2.37
N ASP A 19 -17.09 -11.12 3.17
CA ASP A 19 -16.06 -12.12 3.48
C ASP A 19 -15.87 -13.10 2.30
N ARG A 20 -15.50 -12.56 1.15
CA ARG A 20 -15.20 -13.29 -0.09
C ARG A 20 -14.35 -12.44 -1.01
N PRO A 21 -13.66 -13.05 -1.99
CA PRO A 21 -12.93 -12.28 -3.01
C PRO A 21 -13.83 -11.24 -3.68
N PRO A 22 -13.30 -10.04 -3.98
CA PRO A 22 -14.06 -9.02 -4.68
C PRO A 22 -14.49 -9.50 -6.05
N THR A 23 -15.63 -9.00 -6.50
CA THR A 23 -16.10 -9.15 -7.88
C THR A 23 -16.10 -7.79 -8.57
N ALA A 24 -15.99 -7.80 -9.89
CA ALA A 24 -16.02 -6.55 -10.67
C ALA A 24 -17.29 -5.73 -10.34
N GLY A 25 -17.07 -4.46 -9.99
CA GLY A 25 -18.16 -3.54 -9.60
C GLY A 25 -18.60 -3.63 -8.13
N GLU A 26 -17.98 -4.49 -7.31
CA GLU A 26 -18.26 -4.54 -5.88
C GLU A 26 -17.60 -3.35 -5.16
N PRO A 27 -18.33 -2.69 -4.22
CA PRO A 27 -17.74 -1.59 -3.47
C PRO A 27 -16.63 -2.08 -2.55
N ILE A 28 -15.48 -1.44 -2.68
CA ILE A 28 -14.34 -1.61 -1.77
C ILE A 28 -14.15 -0.34 -0.95
N GLU A 29 -13.38 -0.45 0.12
CA GLU A 29 -12.90 0.69 0.89
C GLU A 29 -11.37 0.68 0.88
N ILE A 30 -10.78 1.86 0.77
CA ILE A 30 -9.33 2.08 0.83
C ILE A 30 -9.01 2.76 2.14
N LEU A 31 -8.00 2.27 2.85
CA LEU A 31 -7.50 2.88 4.06
C LEU A 31 -6.58 4.05 3.70
N LEU A 32 -6.88 5.22 4.24
CA LEU A 32 -6.00 6.37 4.23
C LEU A 32 -5.51 6.65 5.64
N LEU A 33 -4.20 6.87 5.76
CA LEU A 33 -3.51 7.27 6.98
C LEU A 33 -3.08 8.72 6.84
N ARG A 34 -3.20 9.51 7.91
CA ARG A 34 -2.74 10.89 7.91
C ARG A 34 -1.44 11.01 8.69
N ARG A 35 -0.39 11.49 8.04
CA ARG A 35 0.86 11.81 8.72
C ARG A 35 0.62 12.79 9.85
N ALA A 36 1.26 12.54 11.00
CA ALA A 36 1.11 13.37 12.19
C ALA A 36 1.45 14.84 11.89
N LYS A 37 0.75 15.75 12.54
CA LYS A 37 0.92 17.20 12.27
C LYS A 37 2.27 17.75 12.73
N ASP A 38 2.94 17.05 13.61
CA ASP A 38 4.28 17.35 14.13
C ASP A 38 5.38 16.58 13.38
N ASP A 39 5.03 15.79 12.36
CA ASP A 39 6.01 15.15 11.49
C ASP A 39 6.83 16.20 10.72
N ALA A 40 8.14 15.96 10.63
CA ALA A 40 9.05 16.84 9.89
C ALA A 40 8.87 16.75 8.36
N ILE A 41 8.28 15.64 7.87
CA ILE A 41 8.13 15.35 6.45
C ILE A 41 6.64 15.28 6.10
N LEU A 42 6.16 16.23 5.26
CA LEU A 42 4.80 16.25 4.73
C LEU A 42 3.68 16.12 5.80
N PRO A 43 3.68 16.95 6.87
CA PRO A 43 2.70 16.85 7.95
C PRO A 43 1.27 17.00 7.41
N GLY A 44 0.38 16.14 7.90
CA GLY A 44 -1.04 16.15 7.53
C GLY A 44 -1.37 15.56 6.15
N LEU A 45 -0.38 15.01 5.43
CA LEU A 45 -0.61 14.31 4.17
C LEU A 45 -1.42 13.02 4.42
N TRP A 46 -2.45 12.81 3.60
CA TRP A 46 -3.16 11.55 3.53
C TRP A 46 -2.52 10.62 2.50
N GLN A 47 -2.19 9.41 2.92
CA GLN A 47 -1.43 8.44 2.13
C GLN A 47 -1.78 6.99 2.51
N GLY A 48 -1.16 6.01 1.81
CA GLY A 48 -1.03 4.63 2.29
C GLY A 48 0.11 4.51 3.31
N VAL A 49 0.51 3.30 3.62
CA VAL A 49 1.75 3.01 4.36
C VAL A 49 2.95 3.32 3.47
N SER A 50 4.00 3.93 4.03
CA SER A 50 5.23 4.23 3.29
C SER A 50 6.43 4.23 4.22
N GLY A 51 7.44 3.43 3.91
CA GLY A 51 8.65 3.34 4.72
C GLY A 51 9.89 2.88 3.97
N GLY A 52 11.03 2.95 4.64
CA GLY A 52 12.33 2.60 4.08
C GLY A 52 12.62 1.10 4.08
N LEU A 53 13.58 0.68 3.29
CA LEU A 53 14.15 -0.66 3.35
C LEU A 53 15.29 -0.70 4.35
N ASP A 54 15.34 -1.77 5.14
CA ASP A 54 16.51 -2.08 5.97
C ASP A 54 17.63 -2.69 5.11
N ASP A 55 18.87 -2.66 5.63
CA ASP A 55 20.04 -3.22 4.96
C ASP A 55 19.85 -4.70 4.63
N GLY A 56 19.86 -5.02 3.33
CA GLY A 56 19.70 -6.40 2.85
C GLY A 56 18.25 -6.90 2.82
N GLU A 57 17.29 -6.08 3.17
CA GLU A 57 15.88 -6.40 3.10
C GLU A 57 15.36 -6.36 1.65
N ASN A 58 14.50 -7.27 1.26
CA ASN A 58 13.80 -7.16 -0.01
C ASN A 58 12.52 -6.34 0.12
N ALA A 59 12.09 -5.71 -0.97
CA ALA A 59 10.96 -4.78 -0.96
C ALA A 59 9.63 -5.42 -0.46
N GLY A 60 9.39 -6.70 -0.73
CA GLY A 60 8.19 -7.38 -0.23
C GLY A 60 8.20 -7.58 1.29
N ALA A 61 9.38 -7.89 1.87
CA ALA A 61 9.55 -7.99 3.33
C ALA A 61 9.38 -6.61 3.98
N ALA A 62 10.02 -5.57 3.42
CA ALA A 62 9.88 -4.19 3.88
C ALA A 62 8.40 -3.75 3.88
N ALA A 63 7.66 -4.05 2.80
CA ALA A 63 6.25 -3.71 2.69
C ALA A 63 5.40 -4.34 3.83
N LEU A 64 5.63 -5.60 4.16
CA LEU A 64 4.91 -6.28 5.23
C LEU A 64 5.36 -5.83 6.63
N ARG A 65 6.62 -5.49 6.82
CA ARG A 65 7.13 -4.93 8.08
C ARG A 65 6.53 -3.54 8.33
N GLU A 66 6.62 -2.63 7.36
CA GLU A 66 6.05 -1.28 7.47
C GLU A 66 4.53 -1.32 7.69
N LEU A 67 3.82 -2.22 6.96
CA LEU A 67 2.40 -2.46 7.19
C LEU A 67 2.11 -2.81 8.65
N ALA A 68 2.87 -3.74 9.22
CA ALA A 68 2.68 -4.16 10.61
C ALA A 68 3.03 -3.05 11.61
N GLU A 69 4.10 -2.29 11.36
CA GLU A 69 4.56 -1.21 12.23
C GLU A 69 3.58 -0.02 12.25
N GLU A 70 3.07 0.39 11.10
CA GLU A 70 2.20 1.57 11.00
C GLU A 70 0.73 1.28 11.32
N THR A 71 0.25 0.02 11.09
CA THR A 71 -1.18 -0.30 11.20
C THR A 71 -1.50 -1.47 12.14
N GLY A 72 -0.50 -2.19 12.63
CA GLY A 72 -0.71 -3.39 13.43
C GLY A 72 -1.26 -4.59 12.64
N PHE A 73 -1.45 -4.48 11.32
CA PHE A 73 -1.93 -5.60 10.52
C PHE A 73 -0.84 -6.67 10.35
N GLY A 74 -1.13 -7.85 10.85
CA GLY A 74 -0.28 -9.01 10.70
C GLY A 74 -0.88 -10.09 9.79
N PRO A 75 -0.21 -11.24 9.66
CA PRO A 75 -0.62 -12.32 8.75
C PRO A 75 -2.07 -12.81 8.92
N HIS A 76 -2.66 -12.63 10.10
CA HIS A 76 -4.03 -13.07 10.39
C HIS A 76 -5.10 -12.13 9.82
N GLN A 77 -4.77 -10.86 9.58
CA GLN A 77 -5.68 -9.89 8.98
C GLN A 77 -5.49 -9.77 7.48
N ILE A 78 -4.34 -10.22 6.95
CA ILE A 78 -4.02 -10.14 5.52
C ILE A 78 -4.66 -11.33 4.79
N GLU A 79 -5.59 -11.04 3.88
CA GLU A 79 -6.17 -12.05 2.99
C GLU A 79 -5.34 -12.27 1.73
N CYS A 80 -4.84 -11.19 1.14
CA CYS A 80 -4.00 -11.24 -0.05
C CYS A 80 -2.96 -10.13 -0.03
N PHE A 81 -1.78 -10.43 -0.57
CA PHE A 81 -0.68 -9.51 -0.76
C PHE A 81 -0.34 -9.43 -2.24
N TYR A 82 -0.23 -8.22 -2.80
CA TYR A 82 -0.03 -8.00 -4.22
C TYR A 82 1.11 -7.02 -4.48
N HIS A 83 1.89 -7.22 -5.55
CA HIS A 83 2.65 -6.14 -6.17
C HIS A 83 1.75 -5.41 -7.19
N LEU A 84 1.93 -4.08 -7.35
CA LEU A 84 1.16 -3.32 -8.34
C LEU A 84 1.89 -3.15 -9.69
N ASP A 85 3.07 -3.78 -9.86
CA ASP A 85 3.93 -3.57 -11.02
C ASP A 85 4.17 -2.08 -11.30
N GLN A 86 4.43 -1.34 -10.22
CA GLN A 86 4.58 0.11 -10.21
C GLN A 86 5.78 0.50 -9.34
N VAL A 87 6.52 1.48 -9.81
CA VAL A 87 7.57 2.17 -9.05
C VAL A 87 7.25 3.66 -9.08
N ASN A 88 6.98 4.23 -7.91
CA ASN A 88 6.80 5.67 -7.75
C ASN A 88 8.17 6.35 -7.72
N GLN A 89 8.22 7.60 -8.19
CA GLN A 89 9.41 8.42 -8.16
C GLN A 89 9.07 9.77 -7.53
N PHE A 90 9.83 10.15 -6.52
CA PHE A 90 9.67 11.43 -5.84
C PHE A 90 10.94 12.25 -5.95
N LEU A 91 10.79 13.54 -6.25
CA LEU A 91 11.87 14.48 -6.02
C LEU A 91 11.89 14.79 -4.51
N GLU A 92 12.98 14.43 -3.85
CA GLU A 92 13.21 14.75 -2.43
C GLU A 92 14.21 15.90 -2.34
N PRO A 93 13.75 17.13 -2.12
CA PRO A 93 14.64 18.31 -2.14
C PRO A 93 15.73 18.25 -1.07
N GLY A 94 15.47 17.62 0.08
CA GLY A 94 16.44 17.48 1.16
C GLY A 94 17.60 16.55 0.82
N LEU A 95 17.36 15.56 -0.04
CA LEU A 95 18.37 14.61 -0.52
C LEU A 95 19.01 15.06 -1.84
N ALA A 96 18.52 16.15 -2.44
CA ALA A 96 18.92 16.64 -3.77
C ALA A 96 18.88 15.53 -4.85
N GLY A 97 17.92 14.61 -4.73
CA GLY A 97 17.82 13.44 -5.61
C GLY A 97 16.40 12.96 -5.85
N VAL A 98 16.29 11.90 -6.63
CA VAL A 98 15.04 11.17 -6.86
C VAL A 98 15.05 9.93 -5.97
N VAL A 99 14.00 9.78 -5.20
CA VAL A 99 13.72 8.61 -4.36
C VAL A 99 12.73 7.72 -5.09
N THR A 100 12.92 6.41 -5.04
CA THR A 100 12.06 5.42 -5.67
C THR A 100 11.33 4.58 -4.64
N ALA A 101 10.05 4.29 -4.86
CA ALA A 101 9.25 3.41 -4.02
C ALA A 101 8.62 2.28 -4.83
N ALA A 102 8.87 1.03 -4.43
CA ALA A 102 8.13 -0.11 -4.98
C ALA A 102 6.73 -0.17 -4.38
N VAL A 103 5.71 -0.36 -5.21
CA VAL A 103 4.31 -0.24 -4.78
C VAL A 103 3.63 -1.60 -4.63
N PHE A 104 3.02 -1.79 -3.47
CA PHE A 104 2.27 -2.99 -3.11
C PHE A 104 0.83 -2.65 -2.73
N ALA A 105 -0.01 -3.67 -2.70
CA ALA A 105 -1.35 -3.58 -2.14
C ALA A 105 -1.65 -4.79 -1.25
N VAL A 106 -2.45 -4.56 -0.22
CA VAL A 106 -2.90 -5.61 0.70
C VAL A 106 -4.42 -5.56 0.80
N ARG A 107 -5.05 -6.70 0.58
CA ARG A 107 -6.43 -6.89 0.96
C ARG A 107 -6.50 -7.44 2.37
N VAL A 108 -7.21 -6.73 3.23
CA VAL A 108 -7.44 -7.17 4.62
C VAL A 108 -8.86 -7.69 4.82
N ALA A 109 -9.04 -8.47 5.88
CA ALA A 109 -10.34 -9.03 6.23
C ALA A 109 -11.41 -7.95 6.44
N PRO A 110 -12.68 -8.20 6.08
CA PRO A 110 -13.79 -7.29 6.38
C PRO A 110 -13.85 -6.99 7.88
N GLY A 111 -13.98 -5.71 8.21
CA GLY A 111 -14.01 -5.28 9.62
C GLY A 111 -12.66 -5.22 10.33
N ALA A 112 -11.54 -5.51 9.65
CA ALA A 112 -10.22 -5.25 10.19
C ALA A 112 -10.02 -3.75 10.42
N GLU A 113 -9.56 -3.37 11.62
CA GLU A 113 -9.30 -1.98 11.98
C GLU A 113 -7.84 -1.82 12.38
N PRO A 114 -7.15 -0.78 11.88
CA PRO A 114 -5.75 -0.56 12.20
C PRO A 114 -5.56 -0.02 13.62
N VAL A 115 -4.40 -0.34 14.17
CA VAL A 115 -3.86 0.31 15.38
C VAL A 115 -2.70 1.19 14.93
N LEU A 116 -2.91 2.50 14.89
CA LEU A 116 -1.94 3.45 14.36
C LEU A 116 -0.67 3.53 15.22
N SER A 117 0.47 3.63 14.55
CA SER A 117 1.73 4.05 15.16
C SER A 117 1.73 5.55 15.48
N GLY A 118 2.79 6.04 16.14
CA GLY A 118 2.96 7.46 16.41
C GLY A 118 3.21 8.34 15.18
N GLU A 119 3.46 7.75 14.02
CA GLU A 119 3.69 8.46 12.75
C GLU A 119 2.40 9.01 12.12
N HIS A 120 1.26 8.48 12.52
CA HIS A 120 -0.06 8.85 12.00
C HIS A 120 -0.98 9.30 13.14
N ASP A 121 -1.68 10.41 12.93
CA ASP A 121 -2.60 10.98 13.91
C ASP A 121 -4.08 10.78 13.57
N ALA A 122 -4.38 10.24 12.40
CA ALA A 122 -5.74 9.89 11.97
C ALA A 122 -5.73 8.81 10.87
N MET A 123 -6.84 8.09 10.78
CA MET A 123 -7.11 7.15 9.71
C MET A 123 -8.56 7.22 9.28
N ARG A 124 -8.87 6.78 8.07
CA ARG A 124 -10.23 6.59 7.58
C ARG A 124 -10.30 5.58 6.45
N TRP A 125 -11.37 4.81 6.46
CA TRP A 125 -11.77 4.00 5.32
C TRP A 125 -12.67 4.84 4.41
N VAL A 126 -12.30 4.91 3.14
CA VAL A 126 -12.99 5.77 2.15
C VAL A 126 -13.33 4.99 0.89
N SER A 127 -14.27 5.50 0.09
CA SER A 127 -14.48 4.97 -1.25
C SER A 127 -13.28 5.24 -2.16
N PRO A 128 -13.11 4.47 -3.24
CA PRO A 128 -12.06 4.75 -4.22
C PRO A 128 -12.13 6.16 -4.82
N GLU A 129 -13.34 6.67 -5.04
CA GLU A 129 -13.56 8.02 -5.57
C GLU A 129 -13.01 9.07 -4.61
N GLU A 130 -13.32 8.96 -3.32
CA GLU A 130 -12.80 9.86 -2.30
C GLU A 130 -11.29 9.71 -2.15
N ALA A 131 -10.74 8.48 -2.23
CA ALA A 131 -9.30 8.27 -2.20
C ALA A 131 -8.58 8.97 -3.36
N LEU A 132 -9.15 8.91 -4.57
CA LEU A 132 -8.63 9.62 -5.75
C LEU A 132 -8.67 11.15 -5.62
N GLU A 133 -9.71 11.69 -4.98
CA GLU A 133 -9.83 13.13 -4.72
C GLU A 133 -8.81 13.62 -3.69
N VAL A 134 -8.56 12.82 -2.64
CA VAL A 134 -7.67 13.16 -1.54
C VAL A 134 -6.20 12.98 -1.92
N ALA A 135 -5.90 12.03 -2.82
CA ALA A 135 -4.53 11.72 -3.24
C ALA A 135 -3.88 12.92 -3.96
N VAL A 136 -2.90 13.54 -3.31
CA VAL A 136 -2.18 14.71 -3.83
C VAL A 136 -1.29 14.31 -5.01
N TRP A 137 -0.55 13.20 -4.88
CA TRP A 137 0.42 12.77 -5.87
C TRP A 137 -0.23 12.03 -7.04
N PRO A 138 0.19 12.30 -8.30
CA PRO A 138 -0.29 11.53 -9.46
C PRO A 138 -0.06 10.03 -9.31
N ASP A 139 1.09 9.63 -8.78
CA ASP A 139 1.45 8.23 -8.58
C ASP A 139 0.55 7.52 -7.56
N TYR A 140 0.09 8.23 -6.52
CA TYR A 140 -0.90 7.70 -5.58
C TYR A 140 -2.24 7.44 -6.25
N ARG A 141 -2.70 8.35 -7.12
CA ARG A 141 -3.91 8.12 -7.92
C ARG A 141 -3.74 6.95 -8.88
N GLU A 142 -2.55 6.79 -9.46
CA GLU A 142 -2.25 5.63 -10.31
C GLU A 142 -2.30 4.32 -9.53
N SER A 143 -1.74 4.28 -8.32
CA SER A 143 -1.81 3.09 -7.45
C SER A 143 -3.26 2.67 -7.17
N ILE A 144 -4.12 3.64 -6.83
CA ILE A 144 -5.55 3.39 -6.60
C ILE A 144 -6.23 2.86 -7.87
N ARG A 145 -5.96 3.43 -9.03
CA ARG A 145 -6.51 2.93 -10.31
C ARG A 145 -6.06 1.51 -10.59
N ARG A 146 -4.80 1.16 -10.36
CA ARG A 146 -4.28 -0.20 -10.56
C ARG A 146 -4.97 -1.22 -9.67
N ILE A 147 -5.30 -0.87 -8.43
CA ILE A 147 -6.12 -1.73 -7.56
C ILE A 147 -7.48 -1.99 -8.22
N LEU A 148 -8.17 -0.93 -8.66
CA LEU A 148 -9.50 -1.04 -9.26
C LEU A 148 -9.49 -1.85 -10.57
N GLU A 149 -8.48 -1.66 -11.40
CA GLU A 149 -8.39 -2.28 -12.72
C GLU A 149 -7.92 -3.74 -12.67
N ASN A 150 -7.05 -4.08 -11.70
CA ASN A 150 -6.35 -5.35 -11.73
C ASN A 150 -6.71 -6.29 -10.57
N LEU A 151 -7.09 -5.77 -9.40
CA LEU A 151 -7.23 -6.60 -8.21
C LEU A 151 -8.69 -6.96 -7.86
N LEU A 152 -9.67 -6.37 -8.53
CA LEU A 152 -11.08 -6.67 -8.30
C LEU A 152 -11.62 -7.80 -9.20
N ASP A 153 -10.83 -8.25 -10.15
CA ASP A 153 -11.09 -9.44 -10.96
C ASP A 153 -10.15 -10.56 -10.45
N PRO A 154 -10.70 -11.65 -9.86
CA PRO A 154 -9.87 -12.71 -9.28
C PRO A 154 -8.91 -13.37 -10.27
N GLU A 155 -9.29 -13.51 -11.55
CA GLU A 155 -8.41 -14.12 -12.56
C GLU A 155 -7.21 -13.21 -12.85
N ARG A 156 -7.45 -11.90 -12.95
CA ARG A 156 -6.40 -10.91 -13.16
C ARG A 156 -5.55 -10.71 -11.90
N ALA A 157 -6.18 -10.59 -10.74
CA ALA A 157 -5.51 -10.39 -9.45
C ALA A 157 -4.47 -11.48 -9.15
N ALA A 158 -4.76 -12.73 -9.54
CA ALA A 158 -3.85 -13.86 -9.34
C ALA A 158 -2.48 -13.72 -10.04
N TRP A 159 -2.34 -12.82 -11.03
CA TRP A 159 -1.05 -12.51 -11.66
C TRP A 159 -0.18 -11.56 -10.83
N PHE A 160 -0.79 -10.80 -9.94
CA PHE A 160 -0.15 -9.82 -9.08
C PHE A 160 0.07 -10.35 -7.66
N GLU A 161 -0.53 -11.50 -7.32
CA GLU A 161 -0.52 -12.05 -5.97
C GLU A 161 0.85 -12.59 -5.58
N LEU A 162 1.27 -12.24 -4.37
CA LEU A 162 2.50 -12.69 -3.72
C LEU A 162 2.14 -13.50 -2.47
N LYS A 163 2.99 -14.47 -2.14
CA LYS A 163 3.01 -15.07 -0.81
C LYS A 163 3.55 -14.06 0.20
N LEU A 164 3.27 -14.27 1.48
CA LEU A 164 3.80 -13.39 2.54
C LEU A 164 5.33 -13.43 2.69
N ASN A 165 6.03 -14.28 1.96
CA ASN A 165 7.50 -14.26 1.83
C ASN A 165 7.99 -13.46 0.60
N GLY A 166 7.10 -12.81 -0.14
CA GLY A 166 7.40 -12.01 -1.33
C GLY A 166 7.56 -12.80 -2.63
N GLU A 167 7.41 -14.13 -2.60
CA GLU A 167 7.42 -14.94 -3.83
C GLU A 167 6.08 -14.86 -4.57
N ARG A 168 6.11 -14.99 -5.90
CA ARG A 168 4.87 -15.08 -6.70
C ARG A 168 4.07 -16.33 -6.32
N VAL A 169 2.75 -16.19 -6.28
CA VAL A 169 1.83 -17.33 -6.12
C VAL A 169 1.77 -18.14 -7.42
N ARG A 170 1.71 -17.45 -8.57
CA ARG A 170 1.82 -18.07 -9.89
C ARG A 170 3.26 -18.00 -10.38
N PRO A 171 3.82 -19.06 -10.99
CA PRO A 171 5.18 -19.08 -11.52
C PRO A 171 5.36 -18.13 -12.71
#